data_600defc0fef6a58befd4bb3d3321741a
#
_entry.id   600defc0fef6a58befd4bb3d3321741a
#
_cell.length_a   1.000
_cell.length_b   1.000
_cell.length_c   1.000
_cell.angle_alpha   90.00
_cell.angle_beta   90.00
_cell.angle_gamma   90.00
#
_symmetry.space_group_name_H-M   'P 1'
#
loop_
_entity.id
_entity.type
_entity.pdbx_description
1 polymer ?
#
loop_
_entity_poly.entity_id
_entity_poly.type
_entity_poly.pdbx_seq_one_letter_code
_entity_poly.pdbx_strand_id
1 'polypeptide(L)'
;MKNRTIILSLILLLPFVPSMAQERDDERVLICYETPKPRFNGDDANNFKNWVDKHKCYPEEARKAGIEGRVTTLFTITKEGKLTKVRILRGIHPLLDQEAVRVIESAPQLWEPGKNHKGETEEMRLVFPVIFMLSDEERANAVPAEYMPLNYGPKERNASFADGATKSFIIWISNNLNYPEDARKSGLEGRVYVKFKINELGKMVDAAVDCSTDKIFEDEALRVVKSAQDKWKPGRDATGKPVALGYIVPVIFFLPSKASENR
;
A
#
# COMPACT_ATOMS: atom_id res chain seq x y z
N MET A 1 -54.89 -21.69 56.11
CA MET A 1 -54.79 -20.28 55.77
C MET A 1 -53.41 -20.11 55.12
N LYS A 2 -53.35 -19.97 53.78
CA LYS A 2 -52.11 -19.89 52.99
C LYS A 2 -51.95 -18.46 52.47
N ASN A 3 -51.00 -17.72 52.99
CA ASN A 3 -50.64 -16.42 52.48
C ASN A 3 -49.81 -16.60 51.18
N ARG A 4 -50.30 -16.09 50.08
CA ARG A 4 -49.59 -15.97 48.79
C ARG A 4 -48.97 -14.56 48.73
N THR A 5 -47.67 -14.50 48.89
CA THR A 5 -46.89 -13.29 48.61
C THR A 5 -46.71 -13.15 47.14
N ILE A 6 -47.27 -12.06 46.56
CA ILE A 6 -47.10 -11.68 45.16
C ILE A 6 -45.83 -10.87 45.10
N ILE A 7 -44.76 -11.41 44.44
CA ILE A 7 -43.55 -10.64 44.13
C ILE A 7 -43.83 -9.91 42.82
N LEU A 8 -43.98 -8.59 42.93
CA LEU A 8 -44.10 -7.69 41.78
C LEU A 8 -42.67 -7.46 41.22
N SER A 9 -42.36 -8.16 40.10
CA SER A 9 -41.11 -7.96 39.41
C SER A 9 -41.19 -6.64 38.61
N LEU A 10 -40.47 -5.60 39.09
CA LEU A 10 -40.32 -4.34 38.40
C LEU A 10 -39.30 -4.52 37.26
N ILE A 11 -39.80 -4.71 36.05
CA ILE A 11 -38.95 -4.69 34.85
C ILE A 11 -38.58 -3.24 34.58
N LEU A 12 -37.33 -2.90 34.90
CA LEU A 12 -36.71 -1.63 34.56
C LEU A 12 -36.46 -1.62 33.04
N LEU A 13 -37.33 -0.98 32.28
CA LEU A 13 -37.11 -0.66 30.87
C LEU A 13 -36.01 0.40 30.79
N LEU A 14 -34.76 -0.03 30.59
CA LEU A 14 -33.69 0.84 30.13
C LEU A 14 -33.97 1.21 28.69
N PRO A 15 -33.90 2.51 28.31
CA PRO A 15 -34.04 2.87 26.91
C PRO A 15 -32.85 2.27 26.16
N PHE A 16 -33.16 1.48 25.13
CA PHE A 16 -32.20 1.01 24.14
C PHE A 16 -31.71 2.25 23.39
N VAL A 17 -30.54 2.77 23.79
CA VAL A 17 -29.80 3.72 23.00
C VAL A 17 -29.14 2.93 21.89
N PRO A 18 -29.54 3.12 20.62
CA PRO A 18 -28.80 2.52 19.52
C PRO A 18 -27.38 3.12 19.60
N SER A 19 -26.41 2.28 19.89
CA SER A 19 -25.01 2.60 19.69
C SER A 19 -24.87 3.01 18.24
N MET A 20 -24.74 4.30 17.98
CA MET A 20 -24.28 4.79 16.71
C MET A 20 -22.86 4.25 16.56
N ALA A 21 -22.75 3.07 15.95
CA ALA A 21 -21.51 2.64 15.36
C ALA A 21 -21.12 3.74 14.38
N GLN A 22 -20.11 4.51 14.76
CA GLN A 22 -19.50 5.51 13.92
C GLN A 22 -18.96 4.79 12.70
N GLU A 23 -19.75 4.76 11.64
CA GLU A 23 -19.31 4.30 10.34
C GLU A 23 -18.15 5.19 9.94
N ARG A 24 -16.93 4.68 10.14
CA ARG A 24 -15.77 5.23 9.49
C ARG A 24 -15.97 5.01 8.01
N ASP A 25 -16.14 6.09 7.29
CA ASP A 25 -16.12 6.15 5.82
C ASP A 25 -14.68 5.98 5.31
N ASP A 26 -13.97 5.02 5.92
CA ASP A 26 -12.66 4.55 5.51
C ASP A 26 -12.85 3.62 4.33
N GLU A 27 -12.48 4.11 3.13
CA GLU A 27 -12.12 3.27 1.99
C GLU A 27 -12.99 1.99 1.88
N ARG A 28 -14.28 2.13 1.71
CA ARG A 28 -15.09 1.00 1.31
C ARG A 28 -14.62 0.58 -0.08
N VAL A 29 -13.64 -0.31 -0.11
CA VAL A 29 -13.60 -1.29 -1.17
C VAL A 29 -14.91 -2.03 -1.06
N LEU A 30 -15.93 -1.55 -1.76
CA LEU A 30 -17.21 -2.21 -1.85
C LEU A 30 -16.97 -3.55 -2.54
N ILE A 31 -16.63 -4.57 -1.76
CA ILE A 31 -16.81 -5.95 -2.16
C ILE A 31 -18.30 -6.20 -2.02
N CYS A 32 -19.07 -5.66 -2.97
CA CYS A 32 -20.49 -6.00 -3.09
C CYS A 32 -20.56 -7.46 -3.56
N TYR A 33 -20.78 -8.39 -2.65
CA TYR A 33 -20.95 -9.81 -2.96
C TYR A 33 -22.19 -10.09 -3.83
N GLU A 34 -23.10 -9.12 -4.00
CA GLU A 34 -24.41 -9.29 -4.68
C GLU A 34 -24.52 -8.55 -6.02
N THR A 35 -23.60 -7.66 -6.37
CA THR A 35 -23.65 -6.92 -7.63
C THR A 35 -22.62 -7.44 -8.64
N PRO A 36 -22.94 -7.48 -9.95
CA PRO A 36 -22.00 -7.90 -10.97
C PRO A 36 -20.75 -7.02 -10.96
N LYS A 37 -19.60 -7.64 -10.68
CA LYS A 37 -18.29 -7.00 -10.71
C LYS A 37 -17.86 -6.73 -12.15
N PRO A 38 -16.95 -5.77 -12.39
CA PRO A 38 -16.31 -5.61 -13.67
C PRO A 38 -15.65 -6.92 -14.14
N ARG A 39 -15.81 -7.24 -15.43
CA ARG A 39 -15.23 -8.42 -16.06
C ARG A 39 -14.22 -8.01 -17.11
N PHE A 40 -13.17 -8.79 -17.26
CA PHE A 40 -12.16 -8.58 -18.28
C PHE A 40 -12.27 -9.68 -19.34
N ASN A 41 -12.54 -9.26 -20.59
CA ASN A 41 -12.72 -10.19 -21.72
C ASN A 41 -13.77 -11.28 -21.44
N GLY A 42 -14.94 -10.88 -20.96
CA GLY A 42 -16.09 -11.74 -20.71
C GLY A 42 -16.00 -12.66 -19.50
N ASP A 43 -14.92 -12.60 -18.74
CA ASP A 43 -14.69 -13.43 -17.55
C ASP A 43 -14.29 -12.58 -16.34
N ASP A 44 -14.12 -13.23 -15.20
CA ASP A 44 -13.78 -12.60 -13.93
C ASP A 44 -12.32 -12.08 -13.88
N ALA A 45 -11.87 -11.75 -12.67
CA ALA A 45 -10.52 -11.25 -12.41
C ALA A 45 -9.38 -12.21 -12.83
N ASN A 46 -9.65 -13.50 -13.10
CA ASN A 46 -8.62 -14.46 -13.46
C ASN A 46 -8.10 -14.20 -14.88
N ASN A 47 -8.97 -13.82 -15.83
CA ASN A 47 -8.54 -13.47 -17.18
C ASN A 47 -7.60 -12.25 -17.15
N PHE A 48 -7.91 -11.26 -16.33
CA PHE A 48 -7.02 -10.10 -16.17
C PHE A 48 -5.69 -10.49 -15.52
N LYS A 49 -5.73 -11.34 -14.50
CA LYS A 49 -4.50 -11.86 -13.87
C LYS A 49 -3.62 -12.59 -14.89
N ASN A 50 -4.20 -13.49 -15.67
CA ASN A 50 -3.48 -14.23 -16.69
C ASN A 50 -2.89 -13.30 -17.77
N TRP A 51 -3.65 -12.28 -18.15
CA TRP A 51 -3.16 -11.26 -19.07
C TRP A 51 -1.97 -10.51 -18.50
N VAL A 52 -2.06 -10.01 -17.26
CA VAL A 52 -0.97 -9.32 -16.56
C VAL A 52 0.26 -10.22 -16.43
N ASP A 53 0.09 -11.47 -16.00
CA ASP A 53 1.19 -12.42 -15.83
C ASP A 53 1.93 -12.70 -17.15
N LYS A 54 1.21 -12.69 -18.27
CA LYS A 54 1.79 -12.89 -19.62
C LYS A 54 2.51 -11.64 -20.16
N HIS A 55 2.07 -10.43 -19.79
CA HIS A 55 2.55 -9.19 -20.39
C HIS A 55 3.45 -8.35 -19.46
N LYS A 56 3.54 -8.72 -18.16
CA LYS A 56 4.51 -8.11 -17.26
C LYS A 56 5.92 -8.51 -17.65
N CYS A 57 6.81 -7.54 -17.64
CA CYS A 57 8.24 -7.78 -17.80
C CYS A 57 8.90 -7.70 -16.42
N TYR A 58 9.71 -8.69 -16.08
CA TYR A 58 10.51 -8.59 -14.88
C TYR A 58 11.72 -7.70 -15.16
N PRO A 59 11.86 -6.53 -14.51
CA PRO A 59 13.01 -5.66 -14.78
C PRO A 59 14.32 -6.37 -14.46
N GLU A 60 15.24 -6.35 -15.40
CA GLU A 60 16.49 -7.11 -15.33
C GLU A 60 17.33 -6.71 -14.10
N GLU A 61 17.37 -5.43 -13.76
CA GLU A 61 18.09 -4.93 -12.59
C GLU A 61 17.46 -5.43 -11.28
N ALA A 62 16.12 -5.48 -11.19
CA ALA A 62 15.43 -6.04 -10.05
C ALA A 62 15.66 -7.55 -9.93
N ARG A 63 15.69 -8.27 -11.06
CA ARG A 63 15.99 -9.69 -11.14
C ARG A 63 17.41 -9.99 -10.64
N LYS A 64 18.40 -9.26 -11.15
CA LYS A 64 19.82 -9.40 -10.72
C LYS A 64 20.02 -9.07 -9.25
N ALA A 65 19.27 -8.09 -8.74
CA ALA A 65 19.32 -7.69 -7.35
C ALA A 65 18.52 -8.61 -6.40
N GLY A 66 17.83 -9.61 -6.93
CA GLY A 66 17.01 -10.51 -6.12
C GLY A 66 15.76 -9.89 -5.53
N ILE A 67 15.28 -8.75 -6.09
CA ILE A 67 14.13 -8.00 -5.54
C ILE A 67 12.84 -8.60 -6.07
N GLU A 68 12.08 -9.28 -5.24
CA GLU A 68 10.80 -9.94 -5.55
C GLU A 68 9.69 -9.52 -4.59
N GLY A 69 8.44 -9.82 -4.92
CA GLY A 69 7.30 -9.67 -4.02
C GLY A 69 6.02 -9.19 -4.70
N ARG A 70 5.11 -8.65 -3.91
CA ARG A 70 3.77 -8.23 -4.33
C ARG A 70 3.64 -6.72 -4.35
N VAL A 71 3.44 -6.13 -5.53
CA VAL A 71 3.01 -4.74 -5.69
C VAL A 71 1.49 -4.69 -5.70
N THR A 72 0.88 -3.97 -4.76
CA THR A 72 -0.58 -3.83 -4.70
C THR A 72 -0.99 -2.53 -5.39
N THR A 73 -1.79 -2.66 -6.43
CA THR A 73 -2.28 -1.53 -7.23
C THR A 73 -3.77 -1.27 -6.98
N LEU A 74 -4.20 -0.07 -7.27
CA LEU A 74 -5.60 0.35 -7.33
C LEU A 74 -5.83 1.01 -8.68
N PHE A 75 -6.92 0.67 -9.35
CA PHE A 75 -7.37 1.34 -10.55
C PHE A 75 -8.90 1.39 -10.61
N THR A 76 -9.42 2.20 -11.49
CA THR A 76 -10.85 2.41 -11.66
C THR A 76 -11.31 1.90 -13.01
N ILE A 77 -12.42 1.16 -13.03
CA ILE A 77 -13.16 0.85 -14.25
C ILE A 77 -14.36 1.78 -14.32
N THR A 78 -14.42 2.60 -15.36
CA THR A 78 -15.51 3.56 -15.55
C THR A 78 -16.79 2.87 -16.00
N LYS A 79 -17.90 3.62 -16.05
CA LYS A 79 -19.20 3.13 -16.56
C LYS A 79 -19.15 2.67 -18.02
N GLU A 80 -18.19 3.20 -18.80
CA GLU A 80 -17.92 2.85 -20.19
C GLU A 80 -16.94 1.68 -20.33
N GLY A 81 -16.50 1.05 -19.22
CA GLY A 81 -15.53 -0.05 -19.25
C GLY A 81 -14.09 0.40 -19.48
N LYS A 82 -13.74 1.68 -19.26
CA LYS A 82 -12.36 2.16 -19.40
C LYS A 82 -11.59 1.99 -18.09
N LEU A 83 -10.38 1.45 -18.19
CA LEU A 83 -9.43 1.40 -17.09
C LEU A 83 -8.75 2.77 -16.94
N THR A 84 -8.80 3.34 -15.74
CA THR A 84 -8.28 4.69 -15.45
C THR A 84 -7.72 4.77 -14.03
N LYS A 85 -7.02 5.86 -13.71
CA LYS A 85 -6.55 6.21 -12.36
C LYS A 85 -5.73 5.08 -11.71
N VAL A 86 -4.79 4.50 -12.47
CA VAL A 86 -3.89 3.47 -11.93
C VAL A 86 -2.95 4.09 -10.90
N ARG A 87 -2.91 3.52 -9.71
CA ARG A 87 -1.98 3.93 -8.66
C ARG A 87 -1.54 2.73 -7.82
N ILE A 88 -0.43 2.88 -7.12
CA ILE A 88 0.07 1.86 -6.20
C ILE A 88 -0.41 2.17 -4.79
N LEU A 89 -1.04 1.18 -4.16
CA LEU A 89 -1.38 1.23 -2.74
C LEU A 89 -0.21 0.78 -1.87
N ARG A 90 0.51 -0.26 -2.31
CA ARG A 90 1.67 -0.78 -1.61
C ARG A 90 2.73 -1.18 -2.62
N GLY A 91 3.83 -0.46 -2.63
CA GLY A 91 5.00 -0.76 -3.44
C GLY A 91 6.05 -1.59 -2.70
N ILE A 92 7.05 -2.02 -3.45
CA ILE A 92 8.21 -2.77 -2.95
C ILE A 92 9.50 -2.05 -3.35
N HIS A 93 9.65 -1.81 -4.65
CA HIS A 93 10.83 -1.19 -5.23
C HIS A 93 10.44 -0.43 -6.50
N PRO A 94 11.09 0.73 -6.79
CA PRO A 94 10.74 1.56 -7.94
C PRO A 94 10.59 0.80 -9.25
N LEU A 95 11.52 -0.11 -9.55
CA LEU A 95 11.51 -0.87 -10.78
C LEU A 95 10.27 -1.78 -10.90
N LEU A 96 9.92 -2.50 -9.83
CA LEU A 96 8.75 -3.38 -9.82
C LEU A 96 7.45 -2.59 -9.82
N ASP A 97 7.44 -1.45 -9.13
CA ASP A 97 6.29 -0.58 -9.02
C ASP A 97 5.95 0.10 -10.35
N GLN A 98 6.97 0.60 -11.04
CA GLN A 98 6.80 1.18 -12.39
C GLN A 98 6.30 0.13 -13.38
N GLU A 99 6.87 -1.06 -13.35
CA GLU A 99 6.41 -2.15 -14.22
C GLU A 99 4.97 -2.58 -13.90
N ALA A 100 4.59 -2.63 -12.62
CA ALA A 100 3.22 -2.94 -12.23
C ALA A 100 2.21 -1.92 -12.76
N VAL A 101 2.53 -0.64 -12.73
CA VAL A 101 1.70 0.43 -13.33
C VAL A 101 1.67 0.27 -14.85
N ARG A 102 2.84 0.16 -15.48
CA ARG A 102 2.96 0.03 -16.94
C ARG A 102 2.12 -1.12 -17.48
N VAL A 103 2.22 -2.32 -16.90
CA VAL A 103 1.49 -3.47 -17.40
C VAL A 103 -0.01 -3.29 -17.25
N ILE A 104 -0.51 -2.72 -16.15
CA ILE A 104 -1.94 -2.47 -15.98
C ILE A 104 -2.45 -1.41 -16.95
N GLU A 105 -1.72 -0.31 -17.15
CA GLU A 105 -2.09 0.76 -18.08
C GLU A 105 -2.06 0.31 -19.55
N SER A 106 -1.20 -0.68 -19.87
CA SER A 106 -1.12 -1.25 -21.23
C SER A 106 -2.24 -2.25 -21.54
N ALA A 107 -3.13 -2.54 -20.58
CA ALA A 107 -4.21 -3.49 -20.78
C ALA A 107 -5.18 -3.02 -21.88
N PRO A 108 -5.60 -3.92 -22.77
CA PRO A 108 -6.58 -3.60 -23.80
C PRO A 108 -7.92 -3.22 -23.16
N GLN A 109 -8.70 -2.39 -23.86
CA GLN A 109 -10.02 -1.95 -23.42
C GLN A 109 -11.08 -3.06 -23.56
N LEU A 110 -10.90 -4.14 -22.81
CA LEU A 110 -11.77 -5.33 -22.81
C LEU A 110 -12.58 -5.48 -21.52
N TRP A 111 -12.69 -4.39 -20.74
CA TRP A 111 -13.46 -4.40 -19.51
C TRP A 111 -14.94 -4.18 -19.75
N GLU A 112 -15.75 -5.04 -19.19
CA GLU A 112 -17.17 -4.82 -18.98
C GLU A 112 -17.35 -4.13 -17.64
N PRO A 113 -18.09 -3.00 -17.56
CA PRO A 113 -18.29 -2.30 -16.29
C PRO A 113 -19.10 -3.13 -15.30
N GLY A 114 -18.88 -2.90 -14.03
CA GLY A 114 -19.73 -3.44 -12.98
C GLY A 114 -21.12 -2.81 -13.00
N LYS A 115 -22.07 -3.44 -12.32
CA LYS A 115 -23.46 -2.95 -12.22
C LYS A 115 -23.85 -2.78 -10.75
N ASN A 116 -24.65 -1.76 -10.47
CA ASN A 116 -25.27 -1.58 -9.17
C ASN A 116 -26.49 -2.53 -8.99
N HIS A 117 -27.12 -2.48 -7.83
CA HIS A 117 -28.31 -3.28 -7.51
C HIS A 117 -29.55 -2.99 -8.38
N LYS A 118 -29.54 -1.88 -9.16
CA LYS A 118 -30.57 -1.54 -10.13
C LYS A 118 -30.26 -2.05 -11.55
N GLY A 119 -29.11 -2.71 -11.73
CA GLY A 119 -28.65 -3.18 -13.03
C GLY A 119 -28.00 -2.11 -13.91
N GLU A 120 -27.81 -0.88 -13.39
CA GLU A 120 -27.15 0.21 -14.10
C GLU A 120 -25.63 0.09 -13.98
N THR A 121 -24.89 0.47 -15.02
CA THR A 121 -23.42 0.48 -14.99
C THR A 121 -22.90 1.48 -13.96
N GLU A 122 -21.89 1.07 -13.20
CA GLU A 122 -21.31 1.87 -12.12
C GLU A 122 -19.77 1.90 -12.22
N GLU A 123 -19.18 3.06 -11.88
CA GLU A 123 -17.73 3.18 -11.72
C GLU A 123 -17.28 2.37 -10.50
N MET A 124 -16.33 1.47 -10.70
CA MET A 124 -15.81 0.63 -9.62
C MET A 124 -14.29 0.70 -9.50
N ARG A 125 -13.81 0.77 -8.26
CA ARG A 125 -12.39 0.70 -7.95
C ARG A 125 -11.99 -0.74 -7.64
N LEU A 126 -10.91 -1.20 -8.26
CA LEU A 126 -10.38 -2.54 -8.10
C LEU A 126 -8.98 -2.50 -7.49
N VAL A 127 -8.78 -3.29 -6.44
CA VAL A 127 -7.45 -3.56 -5.89
C VAL A 127 -6.89 -4.81 -6.55
N PHE A 128 -5.71 -4.70 -7.15
CA PHE A 128 -5.11 -5.80 -7.89
C PHE A 128 -3.63 -6.00 -7.53
N PRO A 129 -3.21 -7.22 -7.16
CA PRO A 129 -1.82 -7.54 -6.89
C PRO A 129 -1.07 -7.94 -8.16
N VAL A 130 0.02 -7.26 -8.45
CA VAL A 130 1.03 -7.73 -9.42
C VAL A 130 2.14 -8.43 -8.65
N ILE A 131 2.37 -9.71 -8.97
CA ILE A 131 3.32 -10.55 -8.23
C ILE A 131 4.56 -10.77 -9.09
N PHE A 132 5.71 -10.44 -8.53
CA PHE A 132 7.03 -10.71 -9.09
C PHE A 132 7.71 -11.76 -8.23
N MET A 133 8.03 -12.91 -8.83
CA MET A 133 8.73 -14.00 -8.14
C MET A 133 9.92 -14.44 -8.98
N LEU A 134 10.99 -14.74 -8.30
CA LEU A 134 12.20 -15.34 -8.87
C LEU A 134 12.15 -16.86 -8.75
N SER A 135 12.79 -17.55 -9.66
CA SER A 135 13.11 -18.96 -9.48
C SER A 135 14.14 -19.15 -8.38
N ASP A 136 14.28 -20.36 -7.86
CA ASP A 136 15.28 -20.66 -6.83
C ASP A 136 16.72 -20.43 -7.36
N GLU A 137 16.98 -20.70 -8.63
CA GLU A 137 18.25 -20.42 -9.28
C GLU A 137 18.54 -18.92 -9.39
N GLU A 138 17.57 -18.12 -9.84
CA GLU A 138 17.72 -16.66 -9.91
C GLU A 138 17.95 -16.06 -8.53
N ARG A 139 17.24 -16.54 -7.52
CA ARG A 139 17.40 -16.09 -6.12
C ARG A 139 18.77 -16.45 -5.56
N ALA A 140 19.29 -17.63 -5.88
CA ALA A 140 20.61 -18.08 -5.43
C ALA A 140 21.75 -17.28 -6.08
N ASN A 141 21.54 -16.83 -7.33
CA ASN A 141 22.53 -16.07 -8.11
C ASN A 141 22.39 -14.55 -7.94
N ALA A 142 21.39 -14.07 -7.19
CA ALA A 142 21.17 -12.65 -7.01
C ALA A 142 22.30 -11.99 -6.24
N VAL A 143 22.76 -10.85 -6.76
CA VAL A 143 23.68 -9.95 -6.04
C VAL A 143 22.83 -8.88 -5.37
N PRO A 144 22.75 -8.84 -4.03
CA PRO A 144 21.93 -7.87 -3.33
C PRO A 144 22.24 -6.45 -3.77
N ALA A 145 21.21 -5.67 -4.07
CA ALA A 145 21.37 -4.26 -4.34
C ALA A 145 21.94 -3.54 -3.11
N GLU A 146 22.70 -2.46 -3.34
CA GLU A 146 23.22 -1.61 -2.26
C GLU A 146 22.10 -1.06 -1.37
N TYR A 147 20.92 -0.86 -1.95
CA TYR A 147 19.71 -0.41 -1.26
C TYR A 147 18.56 -1.37 -1.51
N MET A 148 18.00 -1.90 -0.44
CA MET A 148 16.94 -2.89 -0.48
C MET A 148 15.59 -2.32 0.01
N PRO A 149 14.46 -2.87 -0.46
CA PRO A 149 13.16 -2.56 0.15
C PRO A 149 13.18 -2.82 1.65
N LEU A 150 12.56 -1.93 2.41
CA LEU A 150 12.60 -1.93 3.87
C LEU A 150 12.16 -3.27 4.52
N ASN A 151 11.34 -4.08 3.83
CA ASN A 151 10.85 -5.38 4.31
C ASN A 151 11.55 -6.58 3.65
N TYR A 152 12.67 -6.37 2.98
CA TYR A 152 13.38 -7.42 2.27
C TYR A 152 14.25 -8.26 3.22
N GLY A 153 14.23 -9.58 3.02
CA GLY A 153 15.06 -10.52 3.76
C GLY A 153 14.53 -10.93 5.15
N PRO A 154 15.29 -11.73 5.89
CA PRO A 154 14.92 -12.20 7.23
C PRO A 154 14.76 -11.04 8.21
N LYS A 155 13.64 -11.00 8.94
CA LYS A 155 13.33 -9.92 9.90
C LYS A 155 14.39 -9.77 10.98
N GLU A 156 15.01 -10.87 11.37
CA GLU A 156 16.02 -10.95 12.44
C GLU A 156 17.32 -10.27 12.04
N ARG A 157 17.56 -10.08 10.74
CA ARG A 157 18.76 -9.44 10.19
C ARG A 157 18.57 -7.99 9.80
N ASN A 158 17.33 -7.57 9.62
CA ASN A 158 17.02 -6.20 9.23
C ASN A 158 17.22 -5.22 10.38
N ALA A 159 17.56 -3.97 10.04
CA ALA A 159 17.46 -2.88 11.00
C ALA A 159 16.00 -2.71 11.44
N SER A 160 15.78 -2.40 12.71
CA SER A 160 14.45 -2.20 13.25
C SER A 160 14.23 -0.76 13.68
N PHE A 161 13.03 -0.23 13.41
CA PHE A 161 12.63 1.12 13.77
C PHE A 161 11.96 1.13 15.14
N ALA A 162 12.46 1.94 16.05
CA ALA A 162 12.02 2.03 17.45
C ALA A 162 12.00 0.64 18.12
N ASP A 163 10.86 0.21 18.66
CA ASP A 163 10.70 -1.10 19.32
C ASP A 163 9.95 -2.12 18.46
N GLY A 164 9.76 -1.81 17.18
CA GLY A 164 8.90 -2.58 16.30
C GLY A 164 9.51 -2.96 14.95
N ALA A 165 8.71 -3.71 14.19
CA ALA A 165 9.03 -4.08 12.83
C ALA A 165 9.03 -2.82 11.92
N THR A 166 9.57 -2.98 10.74
CA THR A 166 9.58 -2.04 9.61
C THR A 166 8.24 -1.33 9.35
N LYS A 167 7.13 -2.00 9.67
CA LYS A 167 5.78 -1.42 9.57
C LYS A 167 5.63 -0.16 10.44
N SER A 168 6.33 -0.08 11.57
CA SER A 168 6.31 1.09 12.46
C SER A 168 6.91 2.32 11.79
N PHE A 169 7.89 2.17 10.91
CA PHE A 169 8.47 3.29 10.18
C PHE A 169 7.52 3.87 9.12
N ILE A 170 6.80 3.02 8.40
CA ILE A 170 5.78 3.48 7.43
C ILE A 170 4.68 4.26 8.16
N ILE A 171 4.24 3.77 9.32
CA ILE A 171 3.26 4.48 10.16
C ILE A 171 3.84 5.81 10.68
N TRP A 172 5.12 5.82 11.08
CA TRP A 172 5.80 7.05 11.47
C TRP A 172 5.79 8.08 10.33
N ILE A 173 6.16 7.68 9.12
CA ILE A 173 6.10 8.55 7.94
C ILE A 173 4.70 9.11 7.77
N SER A 174 3.67 8.26 7.75
CA SER A 174 2.27 8.68 7.55
C SER A 174 1.79 9.69 8.60
N ASN A 175 2.22 9.52 9.86
CA ASN A 175 1.81 10.39 10.97
C ASN A 175 2.58 11.72 11.03
N ASN A 176 3.75 11.81 10.39
CA ASN A 176 4.63 12.98 10.43
C ASN A 176 4.80 13.65 9.06
N LEU A 177 4.06 13.17 8.05
CA LEU A 177 4.07 13.71 6.70
C LEU A 177 3.21 14.98 6.62
N ASN A 178 3.81 16.06 6.12
CA ASN A 178 3.08 17.28 5.80
C ASN A 178 2.82 17.32 4.30
N TYR A 179 1.57 17.47 3.90
CA TYR A 179 1.26 17.59 2.48
C TYR A 179 1.64 18.97 1.98
N PRO A 180 2.49 19.12 0.93
CA PRO A 180 2.86 20.41 0.39
C PRO A 180 1.62 21.19 -0.03
N GLU A 181 1.53 22.45 0.39
CA GLU A 181 0.29 23.24 0.23
C GLU A 181 -0.05 23.50 -1.23
N ASP A 182 0.95 23.75 -2.06
CA ASP A 182 0.76 23.99 -3.49
C ASP A 182 0.32 22.72 -4.23
N ALA A 183 0.84 21.55 -3.82
CA ALA A 183 0.38 20.28 -4.34
C ALA A 183 -1.08 19.99 -3.94
N ARG A 184 -1.44 20.32 -2.69
CA ARG A 184 -2.82 20.19 -2.20
C ARG A 184 -3.80 21.07 -2.97
N LYS A 185 -3.45 22.34 -3.18
CA LYS A 185 -4.26 23.29 -3.96
C LYS A 185 -4.46 22.85 -5.40
N SER A 186 -3.42 22.26 -6.00
CA SER A 186 -3.44 21.77 -7.38
C SER A 186 -4.02 20.37 -7.53
N GLY A 187 -4.39 19.70 -6.42
CA GLY A 187 -4.90 18.32 -6.45
C GLY A 187 -3.87 17.29 -6.93
N LEU A 188 -2.57 17.61 -6.81
CA LEU A 188 -1.50 16.72 -7.24
C LEU A 188 -1.28 15.60 -6.22
N GLU A 189 -1.19 14.39 -6.68
CA GLU A 189 -0.78 13.21 -5.91
C GLU A 189 0.54 12.67 -6.43
N GLY A 190 1.32 12.01 -5.57
CA GLY A 190 2.61 11.52 -6.01
C GLY A 190 3.30 10.59 -5.03
N ARG A 191 4.51 10.19 -5.45
CA ARG A 191 5.37 9.31 -4.67
C ARG A 191 6.82 9.71 -4.81
N VAL A 192 7.55 9.63 -3.70
CA VAL A 192 9.00 9.83 -3.65
C VAL A 192 9.64 8.58 -3.05
N TYR A 193 10.64 8.06 -3.72
CA TYR A 193 11.48 7.01 -3.17
C TYR A 193 12.70 7.64 -2.50
N VAL A 194 12.85 7.37 -1.22
CA VAL A 194 13.98 7.87 -0.42
C VAL A 194 14.87 6.69 -0.06
N LYS A 195 16.14 6.77 -0.43
CA LYS A 195 17.19 5.80 -0.05
C LYS A 195 17.96 6.32 1.14
N PHE A 196 18.36 5.43 2.03
CA PHE A 196 19.19 5.73 3.20
C PHE A 196 19.89 4.48 3.70
N LYS A 197 20.93 4.65 4.53
CA LYS A 197 21.61 3.56 5.22
C LYS A 197 21.40 3.66 6.72
N ILE A 198 21.28 2.51 7.37
CA ILE A 198 21.40 2.40 8.83
C ILE A 198 22.77 1.79 9.11
N ASN A 199 23.64 2.55 9.78
CA ASN A 199 24.99 2.10 10.10
C ASN A 199 25.00 1.12 11.30
N GLU A 200 26.17 0.60 11.65
CA GLU A 200 26.38 -0.38 12.73
C GLU A 200 26.01 0.17 14.12
N LEU A 201 25.90 1.50 14.26
CA LEU A 201 25.48 2.18 15.50
C LEU A 201 23.97 2.42 15.54
N GLY A 202 23.21 2.00 14.50
CA GLY A 202 21.79 2.25 14.38
C GLY A 202 21.44 3.70 13.99
N LYS A 203 22.36 4.45 13.40
CA LYS A 203 22.09 5.81 12.90
C LYS A 203 21.77 5.79 11.42
N MET A 204 20.75 6.57 11.03
CA MET A 204 20.48 6.81 9.62
C MET A 204 21.52 7.77 9.03
N VAL A 205 22.11 7.37 7.91
CA VAL A 205 23.10 8.14 7.14
C VAL A 205 22.73 8.08 5.65
N ASP A 206 23.32 8.97 4.85
CA ASP A 206 23.21 9.00 3.37
C ASP A 206 21.75 9.07 2.85
N ALA A 207 20.84 9.71 3.60
CA ALA A 207 19.46 9.84 3.16
C ALA A 207 19.33 10.83 1.98
N ALA A 208 18.84 10.33 0.85
CA ALA A 208 18.66 11.08 -0.39
C ALA A 208 17.43 10.62 -1.16
N VAL A 209 16.87 11.49 -1.99
CA VAL A 209 15.85 11.10 -2.97
C VAL A 209 16.51 10.24 -4.04
N ASP A 210 15.89 9.10 -4.34
CA ASP A 210 16.30 8.21 -5.43
C ASP A 210 15.54 8.56 -6.71
N CYS A 211 14.21 8.57 -6.64
CA CYS A 211 13.35 9.06 -7.71
C CYS A 211 12.02 9.58 -7.14
N SER A 212 11.33 10.41 -7.93
CA SER A 212 10.03 10.97 -7.57
C SER A 212 9.13 11.08 -8.80
N THR A 213 7.81 11.10 -8.57
CA THR A 213 6.82 11.42 -9.61
C THR A 213 6.75 12.92 -9.88
N ASP A 214 7.01 13.74 -8.87
CA ASP A 214 7.04 15.21 -8.97
C ASP A 214 7.97 15.79 -7.89
N LYS A 215 8.78 16.79 -8.28
CA LYS A 215 9.75 17.44 -7.39
C LYS A 215 9.11 18.16 -6.21
N ILE A 216 7.87 18.60 -6.33
CA ILE A 216 7.13 19.30 -5.27
C ILE A 216 7.06 18.48 -3.95
N PHE A 217 7.21 17.16 -4.04
CA PHE A 217 7.14 16.25 -2.91
C PHE A 217 8.50 15.91 -2.30
N GLU A 218 9.61 16.17 -2.98
CA GLU A 218 10.93 15.66 -2.61
C GLU A 218 11.42 16.18 -1.28
N ASP A 219 11.32 17.48 -1.05
CA ASP A 219 11.80 18.13 0.19
C ASP A 219 11.06 17.58 1.42
N GLU A 220 9.75 17.45 1.32
CA GLU A 220 8.95 16.93 2.43
C GLU A 220 9.21 15.45 2.68
N ALA A 221 9.32 14.65 1.62
CA ALA A 221 9.65 13.23 1.74
C ALA A 221 11.01 13.03 2.42
N LEU A 222 12.01 13.80 2.02
CA LEU A 222 13.34 13.75 2.61
C LEU A 222 13.33 14.24 4.06
N ARG A 223 12.59 15.32 4.35
CA ARG A 223 12.42 15.85 5.72
C ARG A 223 11.83 14.81 6.66
N VAL A 224 10.69 14.19 6.28
CA VAL A 224 10.01 13.23 7.14
C VAL A 224 10.85 11.97 7.37
N VAL A 225 11.57 11.47 6.38
CA VAL A 225 12.47 10.33 6.54
C VAL A 225 13.62 10.68 7.49
N LYS A 226 14.29 11.83 7.29
CA LYS A 226 15.40 12.29 8.14
C LYS A 226 14.98 12.59 9.59
N SER A 227 13.72 12.96 9.85
CA SER A 227 13.23 13.19 11.21
C SER A 227 13.24 11.95 12.11
N ALA A 228 13.46 10.78 11.51
CA ALA A 228 13.52 9.49 12.20
C ALA A 228 14.96 8.96 12.40
N GLN A 229 15.99 9.77 12.16
CA GLN A 229 17.38 9.34 12.08
C GLN A 229 17.92 8.59 13.32
N ASP A 230 17.46 8.94 14.52
CA ASP A 230 17.96 8.40 15.79
C ASP A 230 17.04 7.32 16.39
N LYS A 231 16.10 6.78 15.62
CA LYS A 231 15.06 5.84 16.10
C LYS A 231 15.33 4.39 15.66
N TRP A 232 16.52 4.08 15.18
CA TRP A 232 16.84 2.78 14.60
C TRP A 232 17.73 1.92 15.46
N LYS A 233 17.58 0.61 15.35
CA LYS A 233 18.57 -0.38 15.78
C LYS A 233 19.23 -0.95 14.52
N PRO A 234 20.55 -1.23 14.56
CA PRO A 234 21.28 -1.72 13.39
C PRO A 234 20.81 -3.10 12.95
N GLY A 235 21.00 -3.39 11.67
CA GLY A 235 20.89 -4.75 11.17
C GLY A 235 21.99 -5.65 11.72
N ARG A 236 21.83 -6.97 11.57
CA ARG A 236 22.79 -7.96 12.03
C ARG A 236 23.09 -8.98 10.94
N ASP A 237 24.33 -9.43 10.88
CA ASP A 237 24.72 -10.53 10.02
C ASP A 237 24.32 -11.90 10.62
N ALA A 238 24.67 -12.98 9.92
CA ALA A 238 24.36 -14.34 10.36
C ALA A 238 24.99 -14.73 11.71
N THR A 239 26.04 -14.01 12.13
CA THR A 239 26.75 -14.22 13.41
C THR A 239 26.18 -13.36 14.54
N GLY A 240 25.20 -12.47 14.24
CA GLY A 240 24.62 -11.52 15.17
C GLY A 240 25.41 -10.22 15.32
N LYS A 241 26.47 -10.01 14.56
CA LYS A 241 27.28 -8.79 14.56
C LYS A 241 26.51 -7.64 13.86
N PRO A 242 26.49 -6.42 14.42
CA PRO A 242 25.91 -5.27 13.76
C PRO A 242 26.56 -4.98 12.41
N VAL A 243 25.73 -4.70 11.39
CA VAL A 243 26.17 -4.36 10.03
C VAL A 243 25.38 -3.17 9.50
N ALA A 244 26.01 -2.39 8.64
CA ALA A 244 25.32 -1.34 7.91
C ALA A 244 24.45 -1.95 6.80
N LEU A 245 23.20 -1.46 6.69
CA LEU A 245 22.24 -1.90 5.67
C LEU A 245 21.63 -0.69 4.96
N GLY A 246 21.56 -0.77 3.63
CA GLY A 246 20.88 0.22 2.79
C GLY A 246 19.41 -0.11 2.59
N TYR A 247 18.56 0.90 2.64
CA TYR A 247 17.13 0.79 2.45
C TYR A 247 16.60 1.80 1.44
N ILE A 248 15.50 1.43 0.77
CA ILE A 248 14.70 2.33 -0.03
C ILE A 248 13.25 2.25 0.43
N VAL A 249 12.59 3.40 0.61
CA VAL A 249 11.22 3.49 1.11
C VAL A 249 10.38 4.40 0.23
N PRO A 250 9.17 3.98 -0.17
CA PRO A 250 8.21 4.86 -0.82
C PRO A 250 7.53 5.77 0.19
N VAL A 251 7.58 7.07 -0.01
CA VAL A 251 6.77 8.09 0.66
C VAL A 251 5.63 8.45 -0.29
N ILE A 252 4.39 8.21 0.14
CA ILE A 252 3.22 8.34 -0.74
C ILE A 252 2.41 9.55 -0.32
N PHE A 253 2.12 10.43 -1.28
CA PHE A 253 1.27 11.59 -1.15
C PHE A 253 -0.04 11.34 -1.89
N PHE A 254 -1.13 11.20 -1.16
CA PHE A 254 -2.46 11.10 -1.74
C PHE A 254 -3.44 12.01 -1.00
N LEU A 255 -4.45 12.50 -1.71
CA LEU A 255 -5.49 13.33 -1.15
C LEU A 255 -6.70 12.46 -0.79
N PRO A 256 -7.27 12.61 0.42
CA PRO A 256 -8.54 11.98 0.73
C PRO A 256 -9.60 12.47 -0.28
N SER A 257 -10.45 11.57 -0.74
CA SER A 257 -11.54 11.94 -1.64
C SER A 257 -12.43 12.98 -0.95
N LYS A 258 -12.86 14.05 -1.68
CA LYS A 258 -13.68 15.16 -1.17
C LYS A 258 -15.01 14.78 -0.50
N ALA A 259 -15.31 13.49 -0.37
CA ALA A 259 -16.52 12.99 0.30
C ALA A 259 -16.47 13.09 1.84
N SER A 260 -15.33 13.45 2.45
CA SER A 260 -15.15 13.50 3.90
C SER A 260 -15.20 14.90 4.55
N GLU A 261 -15.34 15.98 3.76
CA GLU A 261 -15.35 17.36 4.29
C GLU A 261 -16.75 17.92 4.58
N ASN A 262 -17.83 17.18 4.32
CA ASN A 262 -19.20 17.61 4.57
C ASN A 262 -19.90 16.76 5.65
N ARG A 263 -19.24 16.62 6.83
CA ARG A 263 -19.94 16.20 8.06
C ARG A 263 -19.42 16.92 9.28
#